data_10e41a68a99df9b607ace269f60df1d5
#
_entry.id   10e41a68a99df9b607ace269f60df1d5
#
_cell.length_a   1.000
_cell.length_b   1.000
_cell.length_c   1.000
_cell.angle_alpha   90.00
_cell.angle_beta   90.00
_cell.angle_gamma   90.00
#
_symmetry.space_group_name_H-M   'P 1'
#
loop_
_entity.id
_entity.type
_entity.pdbx_description
1 polymer ?
#
loop_
_entity_poly.entity_id
_entity_poly.type
_entity_poly.pdbx_seq_one_letter_code
_entity_poly.pdbx_strand_id
1 'polypeptide(L)'
;MKTVSILFAMLFTFGTVIAQTKTSDFHLLIGTYANQAKSNGIHVYRFNGETGSFEEVGEPTPLLNSSYLAISKDKKNVYAVGEGGPGSVNAYSFNAANGKLTFLNSIPSEGPCYVSVDNQKKFVFAGNYGGGNVVSVGLNPDGSFRTDEVHKIQHEGKSVVTDRQEKPHVHSVVLTPDDRYLLVPDLGVDKVYQYKVDVSRKEALTPASVPFTTVKPGGGPRHLTFHPNGKFAYLALELVADVAAFDYKDGKLDLKQTITMIESGFNGKVSAADIHTSPDGKFLYASNRGDANQIVIYAIGKDGKLSLVGHQSVLGKTPRNFVIDPTGNFLLAANQNTDDVVIFKRDHKTGMLTPTGKKIGVDKPVCLKFVAVEK
;
A
#
# COMPACT_ATOMS: atom_id res chain seq x y z
N MET A 1 -5.80 39.53 -71.59
CA MET A 1 -5.19 38.81 -70.47
C MET A 1 -6.14 38.91 -69.27
N LYS A 2 -6.84 37.83 -68.92
CA LYS A 2 -7.77 37.80 -67.78
C LYS A 2 -7.07 37.15 -66.61
N THR A 3 -6.83 37.89 -65.53
CA THR A 3 -6.25 37.42 -64.29
C THR A 3 -7.29 36.72 -63.42
N VAL A 4 -7.12 35.44 -63.16
CA VAL A 4 -7.94 34.65 -62.23
C VAL A 4 -7.32 34.69 -60.85
N SER A 5 -7.98 35.31 -59.87
CA SER A 5 -7.60 35.30 -58.48
C SER A 5 -8.23 34.06 -57.82
N ILE A 6 -7.36 33.14 -57.32
CA ILE A 6 -7.80 31.99 -56.54
C ILE A 6 -7.78 32.40 -55.07
N LEU A 7 -8.94 32.38 -54.44
CA LEU A 7 -9.13 32.63 -53.00
C LEU A 7 -8.93 31.30 -52.24
N PHE A 8 -7.87 31.18 -51.45
CA PHE A 8 -7.64 30.01 -50.55
C PHE A 8 -8.43 30.24 -49.26
N ALA A 9 -9.48 29.46 -49.02
CA ALA A 9 -10.19 29.45 -47.75
C ALA A 9 -9.50 28.48 -46.81
N MET A 10 -8.86 28.99 -45.77
CA MET A 10 -8.35 28.19 -44.65
C MET A 10 -9.49 27.79 -43.71
N LEU A 11 -9.87 26.50 -43.74
CA LEU A 11 -10.73 25.93 -42.69
C LEU A 11 -9.94 25.72 -41.40
N PHE A 12 -10.21 26.54 -40.41
CA PHE A 12 -9.76 26.26 -39.00
C PHE A 12 -10.72 25.25 -38.39
N THR A 13 -10.27 24.00 -38.22
CA THR A 13 -10.94 23.00 -37.38
C THR A 13 -10.61 23.28 -35.92
N PHE A 14 -11.58 23.82 -35.18
CA PHE A 14 -11.50 23.88 -33.71
C PHE A 14 -11.65 22.45 -33.15
N GLY A 15 -10.52 21.80 -32.83
CA GLY A 15 -10.53 20.61 -32.03
C GLY A 15 -10.96 20.94 -30.61
N THR A 16 -12.15 20.51 -30.21
CA THR A 16 -12.59 20.55 -28.81
C THR A 16 -11.69 19.61 -28.00
N VAL A 17 -10.74 20.15 -27.26
CA VAL A 17 -10.03 19.40 -26.21
C VAL A 17 -11.05 19.13 -25.09
N ILE A 18 -11.62 17.93 -25.07
CA ILE A 18 -12.39 17.44 -23.93
C ILE A 18 -11.40 17.26 -22.79
N ALA A 19 -11.35 18.21 -21.88
CA ALA A 19 -10.65 18.08 -20.63
C ALA A 19 -11.28 16.88 -19.89
N GLN A 20 -10.53 15.81 -19.75
CA GLN A 20 -10.92 14.65 -18.96
C GLN A 20 -11.07 15.13 -17.50
N THR A 21 -12.29 15.34 -17.02
CA THR A 21 -12.57 15.70 -15.64
C THR A 21 -12.03 14.59 -14.76
N LYS A 22 -10.98 14.90 -13.95
CA LYS A 22 -10.49 13.97 -12.94
C LYS A 22 -11.67 13.60 -12.03
N THR A 23 -11.97 12.31 -11.90
CA THR A 23 -12.99 11.88 -10.95
C THR A 23 -12.57 12.29 -9.55
N SER A 24 -13.48 12.88 -8.79
CA SER A 24 -13.30 13.18 -7.36
C SER A 24 -13.98 12.14 -6.45
N ASP A 25 -14.74 11.21 -7.04
CA ASP A 25 -15.46 10.18 -6.31
C ASP A 25 -14.68 8.85 -6.35
N PHE A 26 -14.50 8.26 -5.17
CA PHE A 26 -13.78 7.02 -4.97
C PHE A 26 -14.56 6.07 -4.07
N HIS A 27 -14.37 4.77 -4.24
CA HIS A 27 -14.64 3.80 -3.19
C HIS A 27 -13.41 3.73 -2.28
N LEU A 28 -13.63 3.84 -0.97
CA LEU A 28 -12.65 3.57 0.08
C LEU A 28 -12.96 2.18 0.66
N LEU A 29 -12.07 1.22 0.43
CA LEU A 29 -12.16 -0.11 1.01
C LEU A 29 -11.38 -0.10 2.32
N ILE A 30 -12.00 -0.61 3.40
CA ILE A 30 -11.41 -0.69 4.74
C ILE A 30 -11.38 -2.15 5.18
N GLY A 31 -10.20 -2.69 5.35
CA GLY A 31 -9.98 -4.00 5.99
C GLY A 31 -9.83 -3.87 7.50
N THR A 32 -10.31 -4.87 8.25
CA THR A 32 -10.44 -4.81 9.71
C THR A 32 -9.86 -6.03 10.43
N TYR A 33 -9.45 -5.83 11.69
CA TYR A 33 -9.16 -6.90 12.67
C TYR A 33 -10.33 -7.14 13.63
N ALA A 34 -11.55 -6.83 13.21
CA ALA A 34 -12.72 -6.93 14.06
C ALA A 34 -12.95 -8.35 14.60
N ASN A 35 -13.26 -8.45 15.88
CA ASN A 35 -13.54 -9.71 16.56
C ASN A 35 -15.03 -10.09 16.55
N GLN A 36 -15.91 -9.16 16.15
CA GLN A 36 -17.36 -9.38 16.13
C GLN A 36 -17.84 -9.69 14.72
N ALA A 37 -18.72 -10.67 14.57
CA ALA A 37 -19.16 -11.18 13.28
C ALA A 37 -19.77 -10.11 12.35
N LYS A 38 -20.40 -9.06 12.90
CA LYS A 38 -21.02 -7.98 12.12
C LYS A 38 -20.06 -6.89 11.66
N SER A 39 -18.91 -6.73 12.33
CA SER A 39 -17.89 -5.72 11.97
C SER A 39 -16.68 -6.32 11.31
N ASN A 40 -16.65 -7.64 11.14
CA ASN A 40 -15.52 -8.39 10.61
C ASN A 40 -15.61 -8.47 9.08
N GLY A 41 -14.66 -7.86 8.40
CA GLY A 41 -14.64 -7.94 6.95
C GLY A 41 -14.09 -6.71 6.25
N ILE A 42 -14.47 -6.58 5.00
CA ILE A 42 -14.10 -5.47 4.13
C ILE A 42 -15.30 -4.52 4.05
N HIS A 43 -15.16 -3.33 4.62
CA HIS A 43 -16.14 -2.25 4.49
C HIS A 43 -15.86 -1.43 3.24
N VAL A 44 -16.91 -0.89 2.62
CA VAL A 44 -16.79 -0.02 1.45
C VAL A 44 -17.53 1.29 1.73
N TYR A 45 -16.83 2.40 1.52
CA TYR A 45 -17.39 3.75 1.63
C TYR A 45 -17.25 4.46 0.28
N ARG A 46 -18.22 5.28 -0.08
CA ARG A 46 -18.02 6.29 -1.12
C ARG A 46 -17.35 7.50 -0.49
N PHE A 47 -16.27 7.97 -1.08
CA PHE A 47 -15.47 9.09 -0.59
C PHE A 47 -15.31 10.15 -1.67
N ASN A 48 -15.52 11.40 -1.32
CA ASN A 48 -15.32 12.53 -2.22
C ASN A 48 -13.98 13.23 -1.94
N GLY A 49 -13.05 13.16 -2.89
CA GLY A 49 -11.69 13.71 -2.77
C GLY A 49 -11.59 15.24 -2.84
N GLU A 50 -12.69 15.98 -3.02
CA GLU A 50 -12.71 17.45 -2.95
C GLU A 50 -13.17 17.93 -1.58
N THR A 51 -14.20 17.27 -1.03
CA THR A 51 -14.87 17.70 0.21
C THR A 51 -14.46 16.87 1.43
N GLY A 52 -13.87 15.67 1.21
CA GLY A 52 -13.63 14.70 2.29
C GLY A 52 -14.92 14.17 2.91
N SER A 53 -16.06 14.23 2.22
CA SER A 53 -17.29 13.59 2.65
C SER A 53 -17.25 12.11 2.32
N PHE A 54 -17.97 11.30 3.10
CA PHE A 54 -18.04 9.86 2.93
C PHE A 54 -19.43 9.34 3.31
N GLU A 55 -19.81 8.19 2.74
CA GLU A 55 -21.00 7.42 3.10
C GLU A 55 -20.70 5.92 2.94
N GLU A 56 -21.25 5.08 3.79
CA GLU A 56 -21.10 3.63 3.72
C GLU A 56 -21.90 3.04 2.55
N VAL A 57 -21.33 2.07 1.85
CA VAL A 57 -21.92 1.44 0.67
C VAL A 57 -22.17 -0.04 0.96
N GLY A 58 -23.42 -0.36 1.28
CA GLY A 58 -23.84 -1.74 1.56
C GLY A 58 -23.29 -2.31 2.87
N GLU A 59 -23.51 -3.59 3.06
CA GLU A 59 -23.02 -4.35 4.22
C GLU A 59 -21.54 -4.76 4.02
N PRO A 60 -20.75 -4.90 5.09
CA PRO A 60 -19.39 -5.39 5.02
C PRO A 60 -19.32 -6.79 4.38
N THR A 61 -18.33 -6.99 3.50
CA THR A 61 -18.05 -8.33 2.94
C THR A 61 -17.29 -9.18 3.96
N PRO A 62 -17.86 -10.30 4.44
CA PRO A 62 -17.25 -11.07 5.52
C PRO A 62 -15.88 -11.65 5.15
N LEU A 63 -14.88 -11.38 5.96
CA LEU A 63 -13.55 -12.00 5.95
C LEU A 63 -12.89 -11.81 7.31
N LEU A 64 -12.55 -12.90 7.98
CA LEU A 64 -11.92 -12.83 9.30
C LEU A 64 -10.54 -12.17 9.21
N ASN A 65 -10.36 -11.05 9.93
CA ASN A 65 -9.13 -10.28 9.99
C ASN A 65 -8.59 -9.93 8.59
N SER A 66 -9.39 -9.19 7.81
CA SER A 66 -9.03 -8.70 6.47
C SER A 66 -7.94 -7.63 6.56
N SER A 67 -6.70 -8.05 6.87
CA SER A 67 -5.63 -7.16 7.31
C SER A 67 -4.91 -6.41 6.21
N TYR A 68 -4.97 -6.88 4.96
CA TYR A 68 -4.43 -6.17 3.81
C TYR A 68 -5.17 -6.49 2.52
N LEU A 69 -5.27 -5.49 1.65
CA LEU A 69 -6.00 -5.53 0.40
C LEU A 69 -5.11 -5.10 -0.77
N ALA A 70 -5.27 -5.75 -1.93
CA ALA A 70 -4.73 -5.31 -3.21
C ALA A 70 -5.85 -5.24 -4.25
N ILE A 71 -5.77 -4.25 -5.14
CA ILE A 71 -6.76 -4.01 -6.17
C ILE A 71 -6.09 -4.18 -7.52
N SER A 72 -6.70 -4.96 -8.41
CA SER A 72 -6.20 -5.12 -9.78
C SER A 72 -6.23 -3.79 -10.55
N LYS A 73 -5.28 -3.61 -11.46
CA LYS A 73 -5.16 -2.37 -12.25
C LYS A 73 -6.40 -2.07 -13.08
N ASP A 74 -7.11 -3.10 -13.54
CA ASP A 74 -8.38 -2.99 -14.25
C ASP A 74 -9.58 -2.73 -13.33
N LYS A 75 -9.37 -2.63 -12.00
CA LYS A 75 -10.36 -2.39 -10.95
C LYS A 75 -11.47 -3.43 -10.87
N LYS A 76 -11.30 -4.59 -11.47
CA LYS A 76 -12.33 -5.65 -11.51
C LYS A 76 -12.18 -6.68 -10.41
N ASN A 77 -11.03 -6.72 -9.73
CA ASN A 77 -10.77 -7.70 -8.69
C ASN A 77 -10.11 -7.04 -7.46
N VAL A 78 -10.46 -7.56 -6.30
CA VAL A 78 -9.82 -7.28 -5.01
C VAL A 78 -9.29 -8.57 -4.44
N TYR A 79 -8.05 -8.55 -3.98
CA TYR A 79 -7.42 -9.65 -3.27
C TYR A 79 -7.20 -9.24 -1.83
N ALA A 80 -7.53 -10.13 -0.89
CA ALA A 80 -7.48 -9.83 0.52
C ALA A 80 -6.82 -10.97 1.31
N VAL A 81 -5.96 -10.62 2.26
CA VAL A 81 -5.47 -11.59 3.24
C VAL A 81 -6.44 -11.66 4.41
N GLY A 82 -6.74 -12.88 4.86
CA GLY A 82 -7.43 -13.18 6.10
C GLY A 82 -6.42 -13.73 7.11
N GLU A 83 -6.04 -12.92 8.09
CA GLU A 83 -5.01 -13.27 9.09
C GLU A 83 -5.56 -14.18 10.21
N GLY A 84 -6.88 -14.39 10.26
CA GLY A 84 -7.55 -15.20 11.29
C GLY A 84 -7.51 -16.71 11.02
N GLY A 85 -7.51 -17.52 12.09
CA GLY A 85 -7.48 -18.97 12.00
C GLY A 85 -6.21 -19.50 11.32
N PRO A 86 -6.31 -20.44 10.38
CA PRO A 86 -5.15 -20.96 9.65
C PRO A 86 -4.56 -19.97 8.65
N GLY A 87 -5.25 -18.83 8.40
CA GLY A 87 -4.87 -17.82 7.41
C GLY A 87 -5.29 -18.19 5.98
N SER A 88 -5.59 -17.17 5.17
CA SER A 88 -6.01 -17.34 3.77
C SER A 88 -5.67 -16.14 2.91
N VAL A 89 -5.53 -16.37 1.61
CA VAL A 89 -5.59 -15.30 0.59
C VAL A 89 -6.88 -15.52 -0.21
N ASN A 90 -7.66 -14.45 -0.38
CA ASN A 90 -9.02 -14.50 -0.91
C ASN A 90 -9.13 -13.61 -2.15
N ALA A 91 -9.81 -14.11 -3.18
CA ALA A 91 -10.09 -13.40 -4.41
C ALA A 91 -11.56 -12.99 -4.47
N TYR A 92 -11.81 -11.75 -4.87
CA TYR A 92 -13.15 -11.20 -5.08
C TYR A 92 -13.24 -10.54 -6.45
N SER A 93 -14.37 -10.66 -7.12
CA SER A 93 -14.73 -9.71 -8.16
C SER A 93 -15.21 -8.41 -7.51
N PHE A 94 -14.92 -7.28 -8.14
CA PHE A 94 -15.29 -5.96 -7.66
C PHE A 94 -16.04 -5.18 -8.75
N ASN A 95 -17.16 -4.61 -8.38
CA ASN A 95 -17.92 -3.73 -9.25
C ASN A 95 -17.61 -2.28 -8.89
N ALA A 96 -16.79 -1.62 -9.71
CA ALA A 96 -16.34 -0.24 -9.45
C ALA A 96 -17.45 0.82 -9.61
N ALA A 97 -18.62 0.48 -10.18
CA ALA A 97 -19.77 1.40 -10.23
C ALA A 97 -20.51 1.48 -8.89
N ASN A 98 -20.69 0.35 -8.20
CA ASN A 98 -21.49 0.28 -6.98
C ASN A 98 -20.75 -0.21 -5.71
N GLY A 99 -19.44 -0.50 -5.82
CA GLY A 99 -18.62 -0.92 -4.68
C GLY A 99 -18.80 -2.37 -4.22
N LYS A 100 -19.61 -3.18 -4.90
CA LYS A 100 -19.92 -4.55 -4.49
C LYS A 100 -18.74 -5.48 -4.70
N LEU A 101 -18.41 -6.24 -3.64
CA LEU A 101 -17.48 -7.37 -3.67
C LEU A 101 -18.27 -8.69 -3.77
N THR A 102 -17.78 -9.61 -4.61
CA THR A 102 -18.34 -10.97 -4.71
C THR A 102 -17.18 -11.96 -4.61
N PHE A 103 -17.24 -12.85 -3.64
CA PHE A 103 -16.23 -13.89 -3.42
C PHE A 103 -16.10 -14.81 -4.63
N LEU A 104 -14.87 -15.12 -5.03
CA LEU A 104 -14.55 -16.05 -6.11
C LEU A 104 -14.02 -17.38 -5.54
N ASN A 105 -12.84 -17.34 -4.94
CA ASN A 105 -12.24 -18.49 -4.26
C ASN A 105 -11.12 -18.02 -3.31
N SER A 106 -10.51 -18.98 -2.61
CA SER A 106 -9.38 -18.70 -1.70
C SER A 106 -8.34 -19.81 -1.74
N ILE A 107 -7.14 -19.51 -1.25
CA ILE A 107 -6.08 -20.46 -0.95
C ILE A 107 -5.70 -20.36 0.53
N PRO A 108 -5.31 -21.48 1.19
CA PRO A 108 -4.74 -21.44 2.54
C PRO A 108 -3.37 -20.71 2.51
N SER A 109 -3.04 -20.02 3.59
CA SER A 109 -1.77 -19.29 3.72
C SER A 109 -1.35 -19.20 5.19
N GLU A 110 -0.05 -19.19 5.46
CA GLU A 110 0.52 -19.34 6.80
C GLU A 110 0.68 -18.01 7.55
N GLY A 111 -0.42 -17.39 7.98
CA GLY A 111 -0.43 -16.08 8.63
C GLY A 111 -0.02 -14.95 7.67
N PRO A 112 -0.78 -14.79 6.57
CA PRO A 112 -0.51 -13.75 5.58
C PRO A 112 -0.85 -12.37 6.14
N CYS A 113 0.00 -11.37 5.89
CA CYS A 113 -0.23 -9.99 6.34
C CYS A 113 -0.13 -8.95 5.21
N TYR A 114 0.22 -9.37 4.01
CA TYR A 114 0.33 -8.49 2.85
C TYR A 114 0.02 -9.24 1.55
N VAL A 115 -0.57 -8.54 0.59
CA VAL A 115 -0.87 -9.06 -0.74
C VAL A 115 -0.62 -8.01 -1.81
N SER A 116 -0.12 -8.44 -2.97
CA SER A 116 -0.04 -7.62 -4.18
C SER A 116 -0.43 -8.41 -5.42
N VAL A 117 -0.78 -7.71 -6.50
CA VAL A 117 -1.16 -8.29 -7.79
C VAL A 117 -0.42 -7.56 -8.89
N ASP A 118 0.10 -8.29 -9.88
CA ASP A 118 0.79 -7.69 -11.02
C ASP A 118 -0.18 -6.92 -11.96
N ASN A 119 0.36 -5.96 -12.69
CA ASN A 119 -0.44 -5.08 -13.57
C ASN A 119 -1.14 -5.80 -14.72
N GLN A 120 -0.66 -7.02 -15.10
CA GLN A 120 -1.28 -7.83 -16.14
C GLN A 120 -2.36 -8.76 -15.58
N LYS A 121 -2.52 -8.80 -14.25
CA LYS A 121 -3.46 -9.69 -13.55
C LYS A 121 -3.21 -11.17 -13.91
N LYS A 122 -1.95 -11.61 -13.79
CA LYS A 122 -1.52 -12.99 -14.01
C LYS A 122 -1.19 -13.70 -12.72
N PHE A 123 -0.66 -12.99 -11.73
CA PHE A 123 -0.26 -13.52 -10.44
C PHE A 123 -0.65 -12.60 -9.28
N VAL A 124 -0.95 -13.24 -8.16
CA VAL A 124 -0.99 -12.61 -6.84
C VAL A 124 0.20 -13.10 -6.03
N PHE A 125 0.79 -12.20 -5.25
CA PHE A 125 1.88 -12.47 -4.32
C PHE A 125 1.40 -12.16 -2.90
N ALA A 126 1.65 -13.08 -1.96
CA ALA A 126 1.32 -12.89 -0.56
C ALA A 126 2.54 -13.07 0.33
N GLY A 127 2.71 -12.17 1.30
CA GLY A 127 3.73 -12.23 2.33
C GLY A 127 3.16 -12.83 3.60
N ASN A 128 3.75 -13.93 4.05
CA ASN A 128 3.35 -14.66 5.24
C ASN A 128 4.26 -14.30 6.43
N TYR A 129 3.76 -13.47 7.33
CA TYR A 129 4.45 -13.12 8.55
C TYR A 129 4.64 -14.34 9.46
N GLY A 130 3.57 -15.10 9.67
CA GLY A 130 3.57 -16.31 10.50
C GLY A 130 4.48 -17.41 9.94
N GLY A 131 4.40 -17.67 8.64
CA GLY A 131 5.18 -18.68 7.94
C GLY A 131 6.62 -18.28 7.60
N GLY A 132 6.93 -16.98 7.54
CA GLY A 132 8.24 -16.48 7.10
C GLY A 132 8.53 -16.80 5.63
N ASN A 133 7.52 -16.72 4.77
CA ASN A 133 7.63 -17.12 3.37
C ASN A 133 6.82 -16.21 2.44
N VAL A 134 7.09 -16.34 1.15
CA VAL A 134 6.32 -15.70 0.08
C VAL A 134 5.55 -16.77 -0.68
N VAL A 135 4.28 -16.49 -0.97
CA VAL A 135 3.45 -17.31 -1.85
C VAL A 135 3.16 -16.53 -3.13
N SER A 136 3.31 -17.19 -4.28
CA SER A 136 2.80 -16.71 -5.58
C SER A 136 1.72 -17.66 -6.08
N VAL A 137 0.63 -17.13 -6.62
CA VAL A 137 -0.48 -17.91 -7.16
C VAL A 137 -0.95 -17.34 -8.49
N GLY A 138 -1.09 -18.22 -9.50
CA GLY A 138 -1.59 -17.87 -10.82
C GLY A 138 -3.07 -17.48 -10.80
N LEU A 139 -3.49 -16.64 -11.75
CA LEU A 139 -4.85 -16.13 -11.87
C LEU A 139 -5.54 -16.61 -13.15
N ASN A 140 -6.80 -16.96 -13.04
CA ASN A 140 -7.73 -17.15 -14.15
C ASN A 140 -8.13 -15.78 -14.75
N PRO A 141 -8.70 -15.73 -15.96
CA PRO A 141 -9.15 -14.47 -16.59
C PRO A 141 -10.18 -13.68 -15.77
N ASP A 142 -11.04 -14.37 -14.99
CA ASP A 142 -12.01 -13.75 -14.08
C ASP A 142 -11.39 -13.19 -12.79
N GLY A 143 -10.11 -13.48 -12.54
CA GLY A 143 -9.36 -13.07 -11.36
C GLY A 143 -9.42 -14.06 -10.20
N SER A 144 -10.05 -15.23 -10.34
CA SER A 144 -9.95 -16.31 -9.37
C SER A 144 -8.57 -16.96 -9.38
N PHE A 145 -8.16 -17.57 -8.27
CA PHE A 145 -6.88 -18.28 -8.16
C PHE A 145 -6.89 -19.60 -8.92
N ARG A 146 -5.79 -19.90 -9.59
CA ARG A 146 -5.45 -21.25 -10.08
C ARG A 146 -4.82 -22.04 -8.93
N THR A 147 -5.63 -22.82 -8.23
CA THR A 147 -5.22 -23.50 -7.00
C THR A 147 -4.17 -24.60 -7.20
N ASP A 148 -3.93 -25.03 -8.45
CA ASP A 148 -2.88 -25.94 -8.89
C ASP A 148 -1.56 -25.22 -9.26
N GLU A 149 -1.53 -23.90 -9.22
CA GLU A 149 -0.35 -23.07 -9.49
C GLU A 149 0.00 -22.18 -8.28
N VAL A 150 0.17 -22.82 -7.12
CA VAL A 150 0.60 -22.15 -5.88
C VAL A 150 2.05 -22.53 -5.60
N HIS A 151 2.93 -21.54 -5.55
CA HIS A 151 4.36 -21.73 -5.28
C HIS A 151 4.75 -20.96 -4.03
N LYS A 152 5.52 -21.62 -3.15
CA LYS A 152 6.01 -21.07 -1.89
C LYS A 152 7.54 -20.97 -1.90
N ILE A 153 8.06 -19.81 -1.50
CA ILE A 153 9.49 -19.58 -1.27
C ILE A 153 9.69 -19.32 0.22
N GLN A 154 10.36 -20.24 0.90
CA GLN A 154 10.69 -20.13 2.31
C GLN A 154 11.94 -19.26 2.49
N HIS A 155 11.87 -18.26 3.40
CA HIS A 155 13.05 -17.55 3.87
C HIS A 155 13.67 -18.28 5.06
N GLU A 156 14.96 -18.02 5.31
CA GLU A 156 15.72 -18.61 6.38
C GLU A 156 16.56 -17.57 7.13
N GLY A 157 16.88 -17.89 8.40
CA GLY A 157 17.70 -17.05 9.24
C GLY A 157 16.96 -16.46 10.42
N LYS A 158 17.64 -15.56 11.13
CA LYS A 158 17.17 -14.81 12.29
C LYS A 158 17.99 -13.52 12.43
N SER A 159 17.61 -12.64 13.35
CA SER A 159 18.40 -11.46 13.68
C SER A 159 18.49 -11.21 15.19
N VAL A 160 18.84 -9.99 15.61
CA VAL A 160 19.34 -9.70 16.96
C VAL A 160 18.25 -9.50 18.02
N VAL A 161 17.00 -9.20 17.63
CA VAL A 161 15.88 -9.00 18.56
C VAL A 161 15.15 -10.32 18.75
N THR A 162 15.53 -11.06 19.76
CA THR A 162 15.21 -12.50 19.93
C THR A 162 13.73 -12.84 20.05
N ASP A 163 12.90 -11.92 20.51
CA ASP A 163 11.45 -12.07 20.66
C ASP A 163 10.64 -11.61 19.43
N ARG A 164 11.32 -11.02 18.44
CA ARG A 164 10.69 -10.49 17.21
C ARG A 164 11.41 -10.95 15.94
N GLN A 165 12.61 -11.53 16.06
CA GLN A 165 13.46 -11.91 14.94
C GLN A 165 14.07 -13.32 15.15
N GLU A 166 13.34 -14.21 15.82
CA GLU A 166 13.74 -15.62 16.06
C GLU A 166 13.73 -16.45 14.78
N LYS A 167 12.98 -16.01 13.78
CA LYS A 167 12.82 -16.63 12.45
C LYS A 167 12.44 -15.55 11.41
N PRO A 168 12.33 -15.90 10.12
CA PRO A 168 11.81 -14.98 9.11
C PRO A 168 10.35 -14.57 9.39
N HIS A 169 10.03 -13.29 9.12
CA HIS A 169 8.72 -12.68 9.21
C HIS A 169 8.49 -11.76 8.02
N VAL A 170 8.05 -12.32 6.88
CA VAL A 170 7.78 -11.54 5.67
C VAL A 170 6.62 -10.59 5.93
N HIS A 171 6.90 -9.28 5.89
CA HIS A 171 5.89 -8.27 6.27
C HIS A 171 5.27 -7.54 5.09
N SER A 172 5.92 -7.51 3.94
CA SER A 172 5.32 -6.99 2.72
C SER A 172 5.90 -7.65 1.47
N VAL A 173 5.14 -7.60 0.38
CA VAL A 173 5.53 -8.04 -0.96
C VAL A 173 5.15 -6.93 -1.93
N VAL A 174 6.15 -6.19 -2.44
CA VAL A 174 5.93 -4.95 -3.17
C VAL A 174 6.50 -5.09 -4.58
N LEU A 175 5.62 -5.08 -5.57
CA LEU A 175 6.02 -5.03 -6.98
C LEU A 175 6.68 -3.68 -7.30
N THR A 176 7.72 -3.73 -8.10
CA THR A 176 8.33 -2.51 -8.64
C THR A 176 7.37 -1.84 -9.63
N PRO A 177 7.50 -0.51 -9.89
CA PRO A 177 6.57 0.21 -10.76
C PRO A 177 6.44 -0.37 -12.18
N ASP A 178 7.44 -1.12 -12.64
CA ASP A 178 7.50 -1.78 -13.94
C ASP A 178 7.16 -3.29 -13.89
N ASP A 179 6.75 -3.81 -12.73
CA ASP A 179 6.44 -5.21 -12.43
C ASP A 179 7.59 -6.20 -12.69
N ARG A 180 8.82 -5.73 -12.94
CA ARG A 180 9.94 -6.63 -13.24
C ARG A 180 10.54 -7.31 -12.01
N TYR A 181 10.31 -6.75 -10.83
CA TYR A 181 10.82 -7.28 -9.58
C TYR A 181 9.77 -7.22 -8.47
N LEU A 182 9.90 -8.14 -7.52
CA LEU A 182 9.18 -8.14 -6.24
C LEU A 182 10.19 -7.91 -5.13
N LEU A 183 10.00 -6.83 -4.36
CA LEU A 183 10.78 -6.52 -3.17
C LEU A 183 10.03 -7.04 -1.94
N VAL A 184 10.72 -7.79 -1.11
CA VAL A 184 10.13 -8.52 0.02
C VAL A 184 10.84 -8.17 1.32
N PRO A 185 10.41 -7.11 2.03
CA PRO A 185 10.86 -6.82 3.38
C PRO A 185 10.53 -7.97 4.33
N ASP A 186 11.56 -8.49 4.99
CA ASP A 186 11.46 -9.54 6.01
C ASP A 186 11.97 -9.01 7.35
N LEU A 187 11.03 -8.75 8.26
CA LEU A 187 11.27 -8.17 9.57
C LEU A 187 12.19 -9.08 10.41
N GLY A 188 12.02 -10.40 10.30
CA GLY A 188 12.68 -11.36 11.17
C GLY A 188 14.17 -11.54 10.89
N VAL A 189 14.67 -11.12 9.72
CA VAL A 189 16.06 -11.36 9.31
C VAL A 189 16.78 -10.08 8.86
N ASP A 190 16.17 -8.89 9.03
CA ASP A 190 16.72 -7.59 8.63
C ASP A 190 17.16 -7.53 7.16
N LYS A 191 16.36 -8.11 6.28
CA LYS A 191 16.61 -8.13 4.83
C LYS A 191 15.40 -7.66 4.04
N VAL A 192 15.68 -7.09 2.86
CA VAL A 192 14.72 -6.95 1.78
C VAL A 192 15.14 -7.92 0.70
N TYR A 193 14.43 -9.04 0.53
CA TYR A 193 14.69 -9.97 -0.55
C TYR A 193 14.20 -9.40 -1.88
N GLN A 194 14.85 -9.81 -2.96
CA GLN A 194 14.64 -9.26 -4.30
C GLN A 194 14.48 -10.42 -5.28
N TYR A 195 13.28 -10.51 -5.86
CA TYR A 195 12.94 -11.52 -6.85
C TYR A 195 12.69 -10.88 -8.20
N LYS A 196 13.20 -11.49 -9.26
CA LYS A 196 12.78 -11.19 -10.61
C LYS A 196 11.42 -11.82 -10.86
N VAL A 197 10.51 -11.05 -11.47
CA VAL A 197 9.14 -11.50 -11.80
C VAL A 197 9.05 -11.82 -13.29
N ASP A 198 8.59 -13.03 -13.60
CA ASP A 198 8.29 -13.48 -14.95
C ASP A 198 6.91 -14.17 -14.96
N VAL A 199 5.86 -13.41 -15.29
CA VAL A 199 4.47 -13.87 -15.29
C VAL A 199 4.13 -14.81 -16.46
N SER A 200 5.09 -15.14 -17.34
CA SER A 200 4.92 -16.15 -18.39
C SER A 200 5.22 -17.57 -17.89
N ARG A 201 5.85 -17.69 -16.71
CA ARG A 201 6.24 -18.96 -16.09
C ARG A 201 5.27 -19.36 -15.00
N LYS A 202 5.12 -20.67 -14.75
CA LYS A 202 4.36 -21.18 -13.60
C LYS A 202 4.95 -20.73 -12.27
N GLU A 203 6.27 -20.80 -12.13
CA GLU A 203 7.03 -20.23 -11.02
C GLU A 203 7.46 -18.81 -11.39
N ALA A 204 6.60 -17.85 -11.07
CA ALA A 204 6.79 -16.45 -11.48
C ALA A 204 8.00 -15.78 -10.82
N LEU A 205 8.50 -16.30 -9.70
CA LEU A 205 9.57 -15.66 -8.92
C LEU A 205 10.88 -16.44 -9.03
N THR A 206 11.96 -15.72 -9.32
CA THR A 206 13.35 -16.23 -9.24
C THR A 206 14.21 -15.21 -8.50
N PRO A 207 15.24 -15.63 -7.73
CA PRO A 207 16.15 -14.67 -7.09
C PRO A 207 16.72 -13.67 -8.11
N ALA A 208 16.77 -12.39 -7.73
CA ALA A 208 17.42 -11.36 -8.55
C ALA A 208 18.96 -11.54 -8.54
N SER A 209 19.69 -10.83 -9.40
CA SER A 209 21.16 -10.84 -9.42
C SER A 209 21.78 -10.39 -8.08
N VAL A 210 21.11 -9.48 -7.37
CA VAL A 210 21.34 -9.17 -5.98
C VAL A 210 20.14 -9.74 -5.21
N PRO A 211 20.27 -10.90 -4.52
CA PRO A 211 19.11 -11.62 -3.98
C PRO A 211 18.49 -10.96 -2.75
N PHE A 212 19.23 -10.10 -2.05
CA PHE A 212 18.72 -9.31 -0.92
C PHE A 212 19.59 -8.09 -0.64
N THR A 213 18.99 -7.08 0.00
CA THR A 213 19.67 -5.95 0.63
C THR A 213 19.49 -6.06 2.14
N THR A 214 20.57 -5.94 2.91
CA THR A 214 20.51 -5.90 4.38
C THR A 214 20.24 -4.48 4.87
N VAL A 215 19.50 -4.39 5.97
CA VAL A 215 19.38 -3.15 6.75
C VAL A 215 20.14 -3.28 8.08
N LYS A 216 20.12 -2.23 8.90
CA LYS A 216 20.79 -2.30 10.21
C LYS A 216 20.19 -3.43 11.06
N PRO A 217 21.02 -4.20 11.80
CA PRO A 217 20.54 -5.24 12.70
C PRO A 217 19.55 -4.69 13.73
N GLY A 218 18.44 -5.42 13.96
CA GLY A 218 17.35 -4.98 14.83
C GLY A 218 16.43 -3.93 14.21
N GLY A 219 16.57 -3.60 12.93
CA GLY A 219 15.74 -2.62 12.24
C GLY A 219 14.30 -3.08 12.03
N GLY A 220 14.13 -4.31 11.63
CA GLY A 220 12.83 -4.90 11.33
C GLY A 220 12.14 -4.29 10.11
N PRO A 221 12.59 -4.63 8.87
CA PRO A 221 11.97 -4.16 7.63
C PRO A 221 10.49 -4.49 7.58
N ARG A 222 9.63 -3.49 7.28
CA ARG A 222 8.19 -3.67 7.32
C ARG A 222 7.51 -3.34 6.00
N HIS A 223 7.06 -2.13 5.80
CA HIS A 223 6.43 -1.66 4.58
C HIS A 223 7.39 -0.82 3.75
N LEU A 224 7.31 -0.97 2.44
CA LEU A 224 8.13 -0.26 1.47
C LEU A 224 7.23 0.46 0.48
N THR A 225 7.64 1.67 0.08
CA THR A 225 6.97 2.44 -0.98
C THR A 225 7.99 2.99 -1.97
N PHE A 226 7.57 3.15 -3.22
CA PHE A 226 8.37 3.81 -4.25
C PHE A 226 8.01 5.29 -4.36
N HIS A 227 8.99 6.10 -4.71
CA HIS A 227 8.73 7.43 -5.22
C HIS A 227 8.05 7.33 -6.61
N PRO A 228 7.10 8.22 -6.98
CA PRO A 228 6.41 8.17 -8.26
C PRO A 228 7.31 8.19 -9.51
N ASN A 229 8.55 8.71 -9.39
CA ASN A 229 9.52 8.68 -10.50
C ASN A 229 10.20 7.32 -10.71
N GLY A 230 9.94 6.33 -9.84
CA GLY A 230 10.52 4.99 -9.90
C GLY A 230 12.02 4.88 -9.59
N LYS A 231 12.69 5.96 -9.16
CA LYS A 231 14.14 5.98 -8.91
C LYS A 231 14.54 5.79 -7.45
N PHE A 232 13.59 6.03 -6.52
CA PHE A 232 13.82 5.95 -5.08
C PHE A 232 12.82 5.02 -4.44
N ALA A 233 13.25 4.36 -3.35
CA ALA A 233 12.38 3.55 -2.49
C ALA A 233 12.61 3.94 -1.03
N TYR A 234 11.55 3.82 -0.22
CA TYR A 234 11.55 4.15 1.19
C TYR A 234 10.96 2.99 1.99
N LEU A 235 11.66 2.60 3.05
CA LEU A 235 11.35 1.44 3.86
C LEU A 235 11.17 1.85 5.33
N ALA A 236 10.04 1.50 5.91
CA ALA A 236 9.82 1.63 7.35
C ALA A 236 10.54 0.48 8.10
N LEU A 237 11.34 0.84 9.11
CA LEU A 237 12.00 -0.09 10.02
C LEU A 237 11.20 -0.13 11.33
N GLU A 238 10.40 -1.20 11.52
CA GLU A 238 9.38 -1.29 12.57
C GLU A 238 9.95 -1.14 13.97
N LEU A 239 11.03 -1.88 14.26
CA LEU A 239 11.50 -2.10 15.63
C LEU A 239 12.24 -0.89 16.22
N VAL A 240 12.69 0.02 15.36
CA VAL A 240 13.48 1.20 15.76
C VAL A 240 12.82 2.53 15.35
N ALA A 241 11.68 2.47 14.68
CA ALA A 241 10.98 3.63 14.12
C ALA A 241 11.91 4.55 13.30
N ASP A 242 12.59 3.97 12.32
CA ASP A 242 13.39 4.69 11.34
C ASP A 242 12.80 4.51 9.94
N VAL A 243 13.21 5.38 9.02
CA VAL A 243 12.98 5.25 7.58
C VAL A 243 14.34 5.10 6.89
N ALA A 244 14.50 4.03 6.10
CA ALA A 244 15.63 3.87 5.20
C ALA A 244 15.25 4.33 3.79
N ALA A 245 16.03 5.24 3.21
CA ALA A 245 15.88 5.73 1.84
C ALA A 245 16.93 5.12 0.93
N PHE A 246 16.52 4.67 -0.26
CA PHE A 246 17.37 3.98 -1.21
C PHE A 246 17.30 4.63 -2.59
N ASP A 247 18.43 4.58 -3.32
CA ASP A 247 18.39 4.58 -4.77
C ASP A 247 17.89 3.21 -5.24
N TYR A 248 16.96 3.18 -6.19
CA TYR A 248 16.47 1.97 -6.80
C TYR A 248 16.83 1.92 -8.28
N LYS A 249 17.38 0.80 -8.71
CA LYS A 249 17.65 0.52 -10.12
C LYS A 249 17.66 -0.98 -10.38
N ASP A 250 16.87 -1.45 -11.35
CA ASP A 250 16.88 -2.82 -11.87
C ASP A 250 16.89 -3.92 -10.79
N GLY A 251 15.99 -3.80 -9.81
CA GLY A 251 15.83 -4.72 -8.69
C GLY A 251 16.81 -4.48 -7.53
N LYS A 252 17.76 -3.57 -7.65
CA LYS A 252 18.76 -3.28 -6.62
C LYS A 252 18.35 -2.07 -5.77
N LEU A 253 18.57 -2.18 -4.45
CA LEU A 253 18.42 -1.11 -3.48
C LEU A 253 19.80 -0.71 -2.95
N ASP A 254 20.23 0.53 -3.19
CA ASP A 254 21.45 1.11 -2.64
C ASP A 254 21.08 2.10 -1.54
N LEU A 255 21.46 1.79 -0.29
CA LEU A 255 21.14 2.61 0.88
C LEU A 255 21.77 4.01 0.75
N LYS A 256 20.95 5.03 0.91
CA LYS A 256 21.34 6.44 0.78
C LYS A 256 21.29 7.19 2.10
N GLN A 257 20.29 6.89 2.95
CA GLN A 257 20.04 7.57 4.20
C GLN A 257 19.21 6.68 5.13
N THR A 258 19.45 6.81 6.43
CA THR A 258 18.50 6.39 7.46
C THR A 258 18.16 7.61 8.29
N ILE A 259 16.86 7.85 8.53
CA ILE A 259 16.36 8.98 9.31
C ILE A 259 15.34 8.50 10.32
N THR A 260 15.40 9.04 11.53
CA THR A 260 14.48 8.63 12.60
C THR A 260 13.10 9.27 12.47
N MET A 261 12.08 8.54 12.95
CA MET A 261 10.72 9.01 13.15
C MET A 261 10.47 9.53 14.56
N ILE A 262 11.49 9.50 15.43
CA ILE A 262 11.38 9.80 16.86
C ILE A 262 11.67 11.29 17.08
N GLU A 263 10.80 11.98 17.79
CA GLU A 263 11.04 13.35 18.24
C GLU A 263 12.16 13.40 19.28
N SER A 264 12.93 14.48 19.28
CA SER A 264 13.96 14.70 20.30
C SER A 264 13.34 14.71 21.70
N GLY A 265 13.89 13.91 22.60
CA GLY A 265 13.40 13.79 23.98
C GLY A 265 12.21 12.82 24.17
N PHE A 266 11.72 12.17 23.11
CA PHE A 266 10.69 11.14 23.26
C PHE A 266 11.28 9.85 23.83
N ASN A 267 10.69 9.32 24.91
CA ASN A 267 11.15 8.14 25.62
C ASN A 267 10.09 7.02 25.67
N GLY A 268 9.00 7.15 24.91
CA GLY A 268 7.93 6.15 24.84
C GLY A 268 8.26 4.99 23.91
N LYS A 269 7.40 3.97 23.91
CA LYS A 269 7.48 2.84 22.96
C LYS A 269 7.21 3.32 21.54
N VAL A 270 7.95 2.79 20.59
CA VAL A 270 7.83 3.08 19.17
C VAL A 270 7.59 1.81 18.38
N SER A 271 6.91 1.93 17.24
CA SER A 271 6.73 0.83 16.31
C SER A 271 6.27 1.40 14.96
N ALA A 272 7.20 1.61 14.02
CA ALA A 272 6.83 2.07 12.68
C ALA A 272 5.85 1.09 12.04
N ALA A 273 4.92 1.61 11.22
CA ALA A 273 3.94 0.75 10.57
C ALA A 273 3.90 0.97 9.06
N ASP A 274 3.20 1.97 8.60
CA ASP A 274 2.95 2.18 7.17
C ASP A 274 3.73 3.37 6.62
N ILE A 275 3.92 3.40 5.31
CA ILE A 275 4.74 4.40 4.65
C ILE A 275 4.23 4.66 3.22
N HIS A 276 4.00 5.92 2.87
CA HIS A 276 3.53 6.33 1.55
C HIS A 276 4.17 7.64 1.10
N THR A 277 4.50 7.73 -0.19
CA THR A 277 4.82 8.99 -0.84
C THR A 277 3.53 9.71 -1.25
N SER A 278 3.53 11.03 -1.23
CA SER A 278 2.44 11.80 -1.82
C SER A 278 2.38 11.58 -3.34
N PRO A 279 1.19 11.67 -3.97
CA PRO A 279 1.05 11.49 -5.43
C PRO A 279 1.93 12.43 -6.28
N ASP A 280 2.23 13.62 -5.75
CA ASP A 280 3.12 14.61 -6.38
C ASP A 280 4.62 14.37 -6.13
N GLY A 281 4.96 13.33 -5.35
CA GLY A 281 6.34 12.94 -5.04
C GLY A 281 7.11 13.91 -4.14
N LYS A 282 6.47 14.93 -3.57
CA LYS A 282 7.17 15.94 -2.77
C LYS A 282 7.39 15.56 -1.32
N PHE A 283 6.52 14.69 -0.78
CA PHE A 283 6.52 14.33 0.62
C PHE A 283 6.41 12.82 0.83
N LEU A 284 7.03 12.37 1.90
CA LEU A 284 6.88 11.03 2.45
C LEU A 284 6.18 11.13 3.79
N TYR A 285 5.25 10.24 4.03
CA TYR A 285 4.53 10.08 5.28
C TYR A 285 4.83 8.69 5.84
N ALA A 286 5.03 8.59 7.16
CA ALA A 286 5.23 7.31 7.84
C ALA A 286 4.50 7.31 9.18
N SER A 287 3.79 6.22 9.50
CA SER A 287 3.08 6.10 10.77
C SER A 287 3.94 5.46 11.84
N ASN A 288 3.90 6.01 13.05
CA ASN A 288 4.55 5.47 14.25
C ASN A 288 3.50 5.17 15.31
N ARG A 289 3.44 3.90 15.72
CA ARG A 289 2.53 3.36 16.75
C ARG A 289 3.18 3.46 18.14
N GLY A 290 2.75 2.59 19.06
CA GLY A 290 3.21 2.58 20.44
C GLY A 290 2.64 3.76 21.20
N ASP A 291 3.49 4.52 21.91
CA ASP A 291 3.09 5.71 22.64
C ASP A 291 3.10 6.97 21.75
N ALA A 292 3.80 6.94 20.63
CA ALA A 292 3.92 8.07 19.70
C ALA A 292 2.59 8.40 18.98
N ASN A 293 1.90 7.41 18.43
CA ASN A 293 0.61 7.53 17.74
C ASN A 293 0.52 8.73 16.79
N GLN A 294 1.41 8.77 15.79
CA GLN A 294 1.57 9.92 14.90
C GLN A 294 1.90 9.53 13.47
N ILE A 295 1.67 10.45 12.55
CA ILE A 295 2.25 10.47 11.20
C ILE A 295 3.47 11.40 11.23
N VAL A 296 4.61 10.90 10.79
CA VAL A 296 5.83 11.69 10.57
C VAL A 296 5.90 12.10 9.11
N ILE A 297 6.21 13.36 8.87
CA ILE A 297 6.17 14.00 7.56
C ILE A 297 7.59 14.40 7.17
N TYR A 298 8.03 13.97 5.99
CA TYR A 298 9.33 14.34 5.42
C TYR A 298 9.15 14.99 4.05
N ALA A 299 9.94 16.00 3.76
CA ALA A 299 10.12 16.49 2.41
C ALA A 299 11.13 15.63 1.67
N ILE A 300 10.86 15.32 0.39
CA ILE A 300 11.72 14.52 -0.48
C ILE A 300 12.55 15.47 -1.35
N GLY A 301 13.86 15.42 -1.21
CA GLY A 301 14.81 16.16 -2.05
C GLY A 301 14.90 15.61 -3.47
N LYS A 302 15.43 16.40 -4.39
CA LYS A 302 15.66 15.97 -5.79
C LYS A 302 16.57 14.75 -5.90
N ASP A 303 17.41 14.54 -4.92
CA ASP A 303 18.31 13.39 -4.78
C ASP A 303 17.67 12.22 -4.03
N GLY A 304 16.38 12.31 -3.65
CA GLY A 304 15.64 11.28 -2.92
C GLY A 304 15.91 11.25 -1.42
N LYS A 305 16.76 12.11 -0.87
CA LYS A 305 16.96 12.22 0.58
C LYS A 305 15.78 12.89 1.25
N LEU A 306 15.60 12.55 2.51
CA LEU A 306 14.51 13.01 3.36
C LEU A 306 14.97 14.10 4.32
N SER A 307 14.14 15.11 4.50
CA SER A 307 14.28 16.11 5.58
C SER A 307 12.98 16.19 6.37
N LEU A 308 13.09 16.20 7.71
CA LEU A 308 11.93 16.26 8.60
C LEU A 308 11.16 17.56 8.40
N VAL A 309 9.85 17.46 8.20
CA VAL A 309 8.91 18.58 8.15
C VAL A 309 8.18 18.74 9.49
N GLY A 310 7.71 17.63 10.04
CA GLY A 310 7.00 17.66 11.32
C GLY A 310 6.33 16.34 11.66
N HIS A 311 5.62 16.36 12.78
CA HIS A 311 4.85 15.26 13.33
C HIS A 311 3.40 15.68 13.48
N GLN A 312 2.47 14.79 13.15
CA GLN A 312 1.03 14.98 13.31
C GLN A 312 0.43 13.86 14.14
N SER A 313 -0.12 14.20 15.32
CA SER A 313 -0.91 13.23 16.08
C SER A 313 -2.06 12.69 15.22
N VAL A 314 -2.30 11.38 15.26
CA VAL A 314 -3.41 10.74 14.53
C VAL A 314 -4.76 10.91 15.21
N LEU A 315 -4.82 11.57 16.37
CA LEU A 315 -6.02 11.77 17.20
C LEU A 315 -6.72 10.45 17.57
N GLY A 316 -5.94 9.39 17.68
CA GLY A 316 -6.35 8.03 17.99
C GLY A 316 -5.15 7.19 18.43
N LYS A 317 -5.30 5.85 18.41
CA LYS A 317 -4.25 4.93 18.87
C LYS A 317 -3.98 3.84 17.84
N THR A 318 -2.69 3.51 17.70
CA THR A 318 -2.18 2.44 16.83
C THR A 318 -2.53 2.71 15.35
N PRO A 319 -1.96 3.76 14.72
CA PRO A 319 -2.13 4.02 13.29
C PRO A 319 -1.39 2.95 12.47
N ARG A 320 -2.02 1.77 12.31
CA ARG A 320 -1.41 0.61 11.64
C ARG A 320 -1.25 0.80 10.14
N ASN A 321 -2.20 1.53 9.55
CA ASN A 321 -2.22 1.87 8.13
C ASN A 321 -2.75 3.29 7.95
N PHE A 322 -2.40 3.92 6.86
CA PHE A 322 -2.99 5.16 6.39
C PHE A 322 -2.97 5.19 4.86
N VAL A 323 -3.74 6.08 4.26
CA VAL A 323 -3.73 6.27 2.82
C VAL A 323 -3.84 7.76 2.49
N ILE A 324 -3.20 8.17 1.39
CA ILE A 324 -3.42 9.48 0.78
C ILE A 324 -4.43 9.26 -0.36
N ASP A 325 -5.49 10.05 -0.41
CA ASP A 325 -6.48 9.93 -1.48
C ASP A 325 -5.86 10.23 -2.86
N PRO A 326 -6.40 9.70 -3.96
CA PRO A 326 -5.77 9.87 -5.28
C PRO A 326 -5.69 11.32 -5.79
N THR A 327 -6.46 12.25 -5.22
CA THR A 327 -6.32 13.70 -5.52
C THR A 327 -5.13 14.31 -4.77
N GLY A 328 -4.69 13.66 -3.69
CA GLY A 328 -3.66 14.17 -2.78
C GLY A 328 -4.16 15.20 -1.78
N ASN A 329 -5.46 15.46 -1.70
CA ASN A 329 -6.04 16.47 -0.80
C ASN A 329 -6.16 16.02 0.65
N PHE A 330 -6.33 14.70 0.85
CA PHE A 330 -6.59 14.13 2.17
C PHE A 330 -5.63 12.99 2.50
N LEU A 331 -5.30 12.86 3.78
CA LEU A 331 -4.71 11.67 4.37
C LEU A 331 -5.70 11.10 5.39
N LEU A 332 -5.96 9.80 5.31
CA LEU A 332 -6.83 9.06 6.19
C LEU A 332 -5.99 8.11 7.03
N ALA A 333 -6.05 8.22 8.36
CA ALA A 333 -5.29 7.38 9.30
C ALA A 333 -6.21 6.35 9.97
N ALA A 334 -5.91 5.06 9.77
CA ALA A 334 -6.63 3.94 10.39
C ALA A 334 -6.06 3.65 11.78
N ASN A 335 -6.79 4.05 12.80
CA ASN A 335 -6.44 3.91 14.20
C ASN A 335 -7.02 2.62 14.78
N GLN A 336 -6.27 1.54 14.71
CA GLN A 336 -6.70 0.18 15.08
C GLN A 336 -7.32 0.09 16.48
N ASN A 337 -6.77 0.82 17.46
CA ASN A 337 -7.16 0.66 18.88
C ASN A 337 -8.12 1.76 19.39
N THR A 338 -8.60 2.64 18.51
CA THR A 338 -9.67 3.61 18.81
C THR A 338 -10.85 3.47 17.86
N ASP A 339 -10.84 2.41 17.02
CA ASP A 339 -11.96 2.01 16.16
C ASP A 339 -12.44 3.14 15.25
N ASP A 340 -11.48 3.88 14.67
CA ASP A 340 -11.80 4.97 13.76
C ASP A 340 -10.76 5.19 12.65
N VAL A 341 -11.22 5.81 11.57
CA VAL A 341 -10.37 6.38 10.53
C VAL A 341 -10.49 7.90 10.58
N VAL A 342 -9.43 8.58 10.99
CA VAL A 342 -9.41 10.05 11.11
C VAL A 342 -8.97 10.67 9.79
N ILE A 343 -9.69 11.71 9.34
CA ILE A 343 -9.47 12.37 8.05
C ILE A 343 -8.75 13.71 8.27
N PHE A 344 -7.58 13.85 7.62
CA PHE A 344 -6.77 15.06 7.61
C PHE A 344 -6.79 15.70 6.23
N LYS A 345 -6.87 17.02 6.16
CA LYS A 345 -6.58 17.80 4.96
C LYS A 345 -5.07 17.93 4.80
N ARG A 346 -4.54 17.65 3.60
CA ARG A 346 -3.13 17.76 3.29
C ARG A 346 -2.84 19.08 2.57
N ASP A 347 -1.84 19.81 3.02
CA ASP A 347 -1.30 20.97 2.31
C ASP A 347 -0.27 20.51 1.26
N HIS A 348 -0.52 20.77 -0.02
CA HIS A 348 0.33 20.36 -1.14
C HIS A 348 1.68 21.10 -1.22
N LYS A 349 1.82 22.24 -0.52
CA LYS A 349 3.06 23.04 -0.54
C LYS A 349 3.99 22.69 0.62
N THR A 350 3.40 22.48 1.79
CA THR A 350 4.16 22.24 3.03
C THR A 350 4.18 20.79 3.46
N GLY A 351 3.27 19.96 2.93
CA GLY A 351 3.07 18.56 3.35
C GLY A 351 2.31 18.42 4.67
N MET A 352 2.07 19.51 5.40
CA MET A 352 1.43 19.48 6.71
C MET A 352 -0.02 18.97 6.63
N LEU A 353 -0.43 18.35 7.73
CA LEU A 353 -1.77 17.78 7.90
C LEU A 353 -2.58 18.63 8.87
N THR A 354 -3.85 18.88 8.55
CA THR A 354 -4.79 19.57 9.43
C THR A 354 -6.01 18.69 9.65
N PRO A 355 -6.40 18.40 10.90
CA PRO A 355 -7.62 17.65 11.18
C PRO A 355 -8.85 18.31 10.57
N THR A 356 -9.69 17.51 9.89
CA THR A 356 -10.95 18.02 9.32
C THR A 356 -12.11 18.02 10.31
N GLY A 357 -11.93 17.38 11.47
CA GLY A 357 -13.00 17.06 12.42
C GLY A 357 -13.87 15.86 12.00
N LYS A 358 -13.63 15.28 10.83
CA LYS A 358 -14.38 14.12 10.32
C LYS A 358 -13.63 12.82 10.65
N LYS A 359 -14.40 11.77 10.98
CA LYS A 359 -13.89 10.43 11.20
C LYS A 359 -14.92 9.37 10.81
N ILE A 360 -14.47 8.25 10.31
CA ILE A 360 -15.28 7.07 10.02
C ILE A 360 -15.17 6.14 11.24
N GLY A 361 -16.29 5.81 11.87
CA GLY A 361 -16.34 4.80 12.94
C GLY A 361 -16.36 3.41 12.32
N VAL A 362 -15.33 2.60 12.55
CA VAL A 362 -15.23 1.22 12.09
C VAL A 362 -14.32 0.44 13.02
N ASP A 363 -14.73 -0.78 13.41
CA ASP A 363 -14.00 -1.60 14.39
C ASP A 363 -12.63 -2.03 13.84
N LYS A 364 -11.56 -1.70 14.56
CA LYS A 364 -10.17 -2.07 14.30
C LYS A 364 -9.72 -1.95 12.84
N PRO A 365 -9.80 -0.76 12.21
CA PRO A 365 -9.35 -0.57 10.84
C PRO A 365 -7.84 -0.75 10.73
N VAL A 366 -7.39 -1.53 9.73
CA VAL A 366 -5.97 -1.88 9.56
C VAL A 366 -5.46 -1.82 8.13
N CYS A 367 -6.35 -1.61 7.15
CA CYS A 367 -5.99 -1.43 5.75
C CYS A 367 -6.96 -0.49 5.05
N LEU A 368 -6.46 0.48 4.31
CA LEU A 368 -7.23 1.45 3.54
C LEU A 368 -6.79 1.42 2.08
N LYS A 369 -7.73 1.29 1.13
CA LYS A 369 -7.44 1.34 -0.31
C LYS A 369 -8.49 2.17 -1.04
N PHE A 370 -8.06 3.01 -1.97
CA PHE A 370 -8.96 3.76 -2.85
C PHE A 370 -9.10 3.13 -4.23
N VAL A 371 -10.30 3.15 -4.76
CA VAL A 371 -10.63 2.79 -6.15
C VAL A 371 -11.50 3.90 -6.75
N ALA A 372 -11.17 4.40 -7.94
CA ALA A 372 -12.02 5.37 -8.61
C ALA A 372 -13.39 4.75 -8.94
N VAL A 373 -14.47 5.47 -8.65
CA VAL A 373 -15.83 5.07 -9.05
C VAL A 373 -15.93 5.12 -10.57
N GLU A 374 -16.45 4.07 -11.18
CA GLU A 374 -16.80 4.02 -12.61
C GLU A 374 -18.27 4.46 -12.81
N LYS A 375 -18.50 5.23 -13.87
CA LYS A 375 -19.84 5.73 -14.23
C LYS A 375 -20.59 4.72 -15.08
#